data_fbc4ab247ee8bf65f8b6978f551e1e55
#
_entry.id   fbc4ab247ee8bf65f8b6978f551e1e55
#
_cell.length_a   1.000
_cell.length_b   1.000
_cell.length_c   1.000
_cell.angle_alpha   90.00
_cell.angle_beta   90.00
_cell.angle_gamma   90.00
#
_symmetry.space_group_name_H-M   'P 1'
#
loop_
_entity.id
_entity.type
_entity.pdbx_description
1 polymer ?
#
loop_
_entity_poly.entity_id
_entity_poly.type
_entity_poly.pdbx_seq_one_letter_code
_entity_poly.pdbx_strand_id
1 'polypeptide(L)'
;MTEQLLWMHGAPYALGNADEDCPAITPYLVDGEERPAVIVCPGGAYGARAPHEGEPIAQWLNSLGISAFVLRYRVAPYQYPCALLDIQRAIRTVRFKAEMFRINPKKIGVFGFSAGGHLVSNVGTSYDQGNKNAEDVIERESCRPDLLVLCYPVITLKDPFTHVGSRENLLGKEAKLDKIEQLSNEAQVTSDTPPTFLWHTADDAAVPVENSLMFASALSKHQVPFDLHVYTKGRHGLGLAEDEEHTTEWTAACASWLAFNGYK
;
A
#
# COMPACT_ATOMS: atom_id res chain seq x y z
N MET A 1 -20.17 -7.65 -0.18
CA MET A 1 -19.21 -8.44 -1.01
C MET A 1 -18.51 -9.41 -0.09
N THR A 2 -18.17 -10.62 -0.56
CA THR A 2 -17.61 -11.66 0.33
C THR A 2 -16.09 -11.54 0.34
N GLU A 3 -15.51 -11.44 1.51
CA GLU A 3 -14.08 -11.45 1.73
C GLU A 3 -13.44 -12.76 1.20
N GLN A 4 -12.26 -12.70 0.64
CA GLN A 4 -11.51 -13.83 0.09
C GLN A 4 -10.18 -14.00 0.81
N LEU A 5 -9.96 -15.16 1.43
CA LEU A 5 -8.69 -15.51 2.04
C LEU A 5 -7.58 -15.61 0.99
N LEU A 6 -6.39 -15.11 1.34
CA LEU A 6 -5.22 -15.18 0.46
C LEU A 6 -4.57 -16.57 0.43
N TRP A 7 -4.67 -17.33 1.51
CA TRP A 7 -4.21 -18.72 1.60
C TRP A 7 -5.32 -19.63 2.11
N MET A 8 -5.63 -20.66 1.36
CA MET A 8 -6.67 -21.62 1.72
C MET A 8 -6.25 -22.61 2.82
N HIS A 9 -4.94 -22.80 3.00
CA HIS A 9 -4.37 -23.79 3.92
C HIS A 9 -3.48 -23.15 5.01
N GLY A 10 -3.73 -21.89 5.34
CA GLY A 10 -2.97 -21.13 6.32
C GLY A 10 -1.88 -20.26 5.69
N ALA A 11 -1.75 -19.04 6.20
CA ALA A 11 -0.73 -18.10 5.76
C ALA A 11 0.66 -18.49 6.33
N PRO A 12 1.77 -18.19 5.64
CA PRO A 12 3.11 -18.38 6.21
C PRO A 12 3.22 -17.67 7.58
N TYR A 13 3.81 -18.33 8.55
CA TYR A 13 3.97 -17.81 9.93
C TYR A 13 2.66 -17.56 10.70
N ALA A 14 1.51 -18.10 10.27
CA ALA A 14 0.26 -17.97 11.01
C ALA A 14 0.39 -18.64 12.40
N LEU A 15 -0.09 -17.94 13.43
CA LEU A 15 -0.07 -18.42 14.83
C LEU A 15 -1.34 -19.22 15.17
N GLY A 16 -2.39 -19.09 14.35
CA GLY A 16 -3.67 -19.73 14.52
C GLY A 16 -4.52 -19.67 13.24
N ASN A 17 -5.83 -19.73 13.41
CA ASN A 17 -6.82 -19.71 12.32
C ASN A 17 -7.94 -18.66 12.57
N ALA A 18 -7.72 -17.72 13.48
CA ALA A 18 -8.64 -16.61 13.69
C ALA A 18 -8.52 -15.58 12.56
N ASP A 19 -9.44 -14.61 12.49
CA ASP A 19 -9.43 -13.62 11.41
C ASP A 19 -8.14 -12.80 11.35
N GLU A 20 -7.52 -12.53 12.50
CA GLU A 20 -6.23 -11.86 12.60
C GLU A 20 -5.05 -12.68 12.05
N ASP A 21 -5.18 -14.02 11.97
CA ASP A 21 -4.16 -14.93 11.45
C ASP A 21 -4.30 -15.16 9.93
N CYS A 22 -5.48 -14.85 9.38
CA CYS A 22 -5.90 -15.18 8.03
C CYS A 22 -6.00 -13.93 7.16
N PRO A 23 -4.94 -13.48 6.50
CA PRO A 23 -5.00 -12.31 5.62
C PRO A 23 -5.94 -12.54 4.44
N ALA A 24 -6.67 -11.49 4.05
CA ALA A 24 -7.73 -11.57 3.07
C ALA A 24 -7.88 -10.29 2.27
N ILE A 25 -8.60 -10.36 1.15
CA ILE A 25 -9.02 -9.20 0.36
C ILE A 25 -10.53 -9.12 0.27
N THR A 26 -11.08 -7.91 0.39
CA THR A 26 -12.49 -7.63 0.13
C THR A 26 -12.60 -6.91 -1.21
N PRO A 27 -13.20 -7.55 -2.25
CA PRO A 27 -13.34 -6.94 -3.57
C PRO A 27 -14.47 -5.90 -3.61
N TYR A 28 -14.23 -4.78 -4.27
CA TYR A 28 -15.16 -3.72 -4.65
C TYR A 28 -15.01 -3.53 -6.16
N LEU A 29 -15.80 -4.29 -6.92
CA LEU A 29 -15.66 -4.36 -8.38
C LEU A 29 -16.60 -3.38 -9.06
N VAL A 30 -16.14 -2.77 -10.15
CA VAL A 30 -16.96 -1.96 -11.07
C VAL A 30 -17.32 -2.76 -12.30
N ASP A 31 -18.46 -2.44 -12.92
CA ASP A 31 -18.90 -3.08 -14.15
C ASP A 31 -17.99 -2.72 -15.34
N GLY A 32 -17.87 -3.65 -16.28
CA GLY A 32 -17.08 -3.53 -17.49
C GLY A 32 -15.95 -4.55 -17.57
N GLU A 33 -15.23 -4.54 -18.69
CA GLU A 33 -14.12 -5.44 -18.96
C GLU A 33 -12.79 -4.69 -18.86
N GLU A 34 -11.72 -5.42 -18.51
CA GLU A 34 -10.35 -4.92 -18.43
C GLU A 34 -10.18 -3.65 -17.56
N ARG A 35 -11.00 -3.53 -16.51
CA ARG A 35 -10.90 -2.38 -15.59
C ARG A 35 -9.56 -2.35 -14.88
N PRO A 36 -8.97 -1.16 -14.65
CA PRO A 36 -7.83 -1.07 -13.73
C PRO A 36 -8.25 -1.45 -12.31
N ALA A 37 -7.31 -1.92 -11.53
CA ALA A 37 -7.55 -2.34 -10.16
C ALA A 37 -6.54 -1.72 -9.19
N VAL A 38 -6.97 -1.50 -7.94
CA VAL A 38 -6.12 -0.96 -6.88
C VAL A 38 -6.34 -1.76 -5.60
N ILE A 39 -5.24 -2.19 -4.96
CA ILE A 39 -5.28 -2.81 -3.64
C ILE A 39 -5.05 -1.73 -2.60
N VAL A 40 -6.00 -1.56 -1.69
CA VAL A 40 -5.99 -0.54 -0.63
C VAL A 40 -5.45 -1.14 0.66
N CYS A 41 -4.42 -0.50 1.23
CA CYS A 41 -3.77 -0.88 2.48
C CYS A 41 -4.01 0.22 3.53
N PRO A 42 -5.00 0.06 4.43
CA PRO A 42 -5.25 1.01 5.50
C PRO A 42 -4.06 1.19 6.43
N GLY A 43 -3.92 2.36 7.05
CA GLY A 43 -2.96 2.61 8.12
C GLY A 43 -3.36 1.98 9.45
N GLY A 44 -2.68 2.40 10.54
CA GLY A 44 -2.91 1.91 11.89
C GLY A 44 -1.64 1.41 12.58
N ALA A 45 -0.49 1.99 12.20
CA ALA A 45 0.82 1.76 12.82
C ALA A 45 1.25 0.28 12.90
N TYR A 46 0.81 -0.58 11.99
CA TYR A 46 0.96 -2.04 12.06
C TYR A 46 0.40 -2.69 13.35
N GLY A 47 -0.39 -1.95 14.13
CA GLY A 47 -1.10 -2.46 15.32
C GLY A 47 -2.59 -2.65 15.07
N ALA A 48 -3.12 -2.00 14.04
CA ALA A 48 -4.51 -2.08 13.63
C ALA A 48 -4.63 -1.76 12.12
N ARG A 49 -5.86 -1.72 11.61
CA ARG A 49 -6.22 -1.24 10.27
C ARG A 49 -7.35 -0.22 10.42
N ALA A 50 -7.11 1.01 9.99
CA ALA A 50 -8.06 2.12 10.12
C ALA A 50 -9.25 1.94 9.16
N PRO A 51 -10.49 1.78 9.64
CA PRO A 51 -11.62 1.46 8.76
C PRO A 51 -11.92 2.55 7.72
N HIS A 52 -11.73 3.82 8.07
CA HIS A 52 -11.99 4.97 7.18
C HIS A 52 -10.98 5.09 6.02
N GLU A 53 -9.88 4.36 6.08
CA GLU A 53 -8.86 4.24 5.02
C GLU A 53 -9.04 2.96 4.18
N GLY A 54 -10.11 2.21 4.41
CA GLY A 54 -10.46 0.97 3.70
C GLY A 54 -11.62 1.15 2.74
N GLU A 55 -12.83 0.77 3.19
CA GLU A 55 -14.05 0.81 2.36
C GLU A 55 -14.36 2.17 1.75
N PRO A 56 -14.29 3.33 2.45
CA PRO A 56 -14.55 4.63 1.84
C PRO A 56 -13.62 4.92 0.66
N ILE A 57 -12.35 4.52 0.75
CA ILE A 57 -11.37 4.68 -0.34
C ILE A 57 -11.72 3.77 -1.52
N ALA A 58 -12.13 2.53 -1.25
CA ALA A 58 -12.55 1.60 -2.31
C ALA A 58 -13.79 2.12 -3.05
N GLN A 59 -14.76 2.70 -2.33
CA GLN A 59 -15.94 3.32 -2.92
C GLN A 59 -15.60 4.57 -3.74
N TRP A 60 -14.68 5.40 -3.27
CA TRP A 60 -14.17 6.53 -4.03
C TRP A 60 -13.47 6.08 -5.32
N LEU A 61 -12.62 5.05 -5.27
CA LEU A 61 -11.99 4.47 -6.47
C LEU A 61 -13.04 3.92 -7.45
N ASN A 62 -14.10 3.27 -6.94
CA ASN A 62 -15.20 2.79 -7.78
C ASN A 62 -15.92 3.94 -8.49
N SER A 63 -16.08 5.11 -7.86
CA SER A 63 -16.66 6.30 -8.50
C SER A 63 -15.82 6.81 -9.68
N LEU A 64 -14.53 6.48 -9.73
CA LEU A 64 -13.60 6.76 -10.81
C LEU A 64 -13.55 5.66 -11.89
N GLY A 65 -14.34 4.59 -11.76
CA GLY A 65 -14.33 3.45 -12.67
C GLY A 65 -13.20 2.46 -12.43
N ILE A 66 -12.57 2.49 -11.26
CA ILE A 66 -11.44 1.63 -10.84
C ILE A 66 -11.95 0.58 -9.87
N SER A 67 -11.73 -0.70 -10.16
CA SER A 67 -11.99 -1.79 -9.21
C SER A 67 -11.02 -1.70 -8.02
N ALA A 68 -11.51 -1.97 -6.81
CA ALA A 68 -10.68 -1.90 -5.62
C ALA A 68 -10.75 -3.18 -4.79
N PHE A 69 -9.69 -3.43 -4.03
CA PHE A 69 -9.59 -4.55 -3.11
C PHE A 69 -9.04 -4.03 -1.78
N VAL A 70 -9.81 -4.09 -0.71
CA VAL A 70 -9.31 -3.71 0.62
C VAL A 70 -8.57 -4.89 1.22
N LEU A 71 -7.29 -4.69 1.53
CA LEU A 71 -6.42 -5.73 2.09
C LEU A 71 -6.52 -5.76 3.63
N ARG A 72 -6.89 -6.90 4.16
CA ARG A 72 -6.74 -7.25 5.56
C ARG A 72 -5.38 -7.95 5.74
N TYR A 73 -4.30 -7.16 5.78
CA TYR A 73 -2.96 -7.68 6.08
C TYR A 73 -2.77 -7.89 7.58
N ARG A 74 -1.89 -8.80 7.97
CA ARG A 74 -1.60 -9.09 9.37
C ARG A 74 -0.85 -7.94 10.02
N VAL A 75 -1.26 -7.62 11.25
CA VAL A 75 -0.71 -6.59 12.11
C VAL A 75 -0.19 -7.22 13.40
N ALA A 76 0.41 -6.45 14.31
CA ALA A 76 0.89 -6.99 15.58
C ALA A 76 -0.16 -7.90 16.24
N PRO A 77 0.27 -9.05 16.79
CA PRO A 77 1.66 -9.41 17.15
C PRO A 77 2.54 -9.93 15.99
N TYR A 78 2.00 -9.97 14.77
CA TYR A 78 2.77 -10.34 13.58
C TYR A 78 3.76 -9.25 13.22
N GLN A 79 5.02 -9.65 13.06
CA GLN A 79 6.12 -8.78 12.65
C GLN A 79 6.54 -9.06 11.20
N TYR A 80 7.49 -8.29 10.69
CA TYR A 80 8.13 -8.54 9.41
C TYR A 80 8.63 -10.01 9.34
N PRO A 81 8.37 -10.73 8.24
CA PRO A 81 7.88 -10.24 6.95
C PRO A 81 6.36 -10.41 6.70
N CYS A 82 5.53 -10.72 7.71
CA CYS A 82 4.16 -11.17 7.51
C CYS A 82 3.32 -10.21 6.64
N ALA A 83 3.26 -8.92 6.97
CA ALA A 83 2.49 -7.94 6.19
C ALA A 83 3.01 -7.81 4.75
N LEU A 84 4.33 -7.88 4.52
CA LEU A 84 4.91 -7.86 3.17
C LEU A 84 4.48 -9.08 2.36
N LEU A 85 4.50 -10.26 2.95
CA LEU A 85 4.02 -11.48 2.29
C LEU A 85 2.53 -11.38 1.95
N ASP A 86 1.74 -10.74 2.81
CA ASP A 86 0.31 -10.58 2.61
C ASP A 86 -0.01 -9.68 1.41
N ILE A 87 0.66 -8.52 1.29
CA ILE A 87 0.46 -7.64 0.12
C ILE A 87 1.03 -8.25 -1.16
N GLN A 88 2.18 -8.92 -1.11
CA GLN A 88 2.73 -9.64 -2.26
C GLN A 88 1.75 -10.71 -2.75
N ARG A 89 1.20 -11.49 -1.82
CA ARG A 89 0.19 -12.50 -2.13
C ARG A 89 -1.10 -11.89 -2.67
N ALA A 90 -1.54 -10.76 -2.13
CA ALA A 90 -2.72 -10.05 -2.62
C ALA A 90 -2.55 -9.61 -4.08
N ILE A 91 -1.40 -8.99 -4.43
CA ILE A 91 -1.11 -8.58 -5.81
C ILE A 91 -1.11 -9.78 -6.76
N ARG A 92 -0.43 -10.87 -6.39
CA ARG A 92 -0.43 -12.11 -7.18
C ARG A 92 -1.82 -12.69 -7.35
N THR A 93 -2.61 -12.72 -6.27
CA THR A 93 -3.99 -13.26 -6.30
C THR A 93 -4.89 -12.45 -7.23
N VAL A 94 -4.83 -11.12 -7.14
CA VAL A 94 -5.61 -10.22 -8.01
C VAL A 94 -5.17 -10.37 -9.46
N ARG A 95 -3.86 -10.48 -9.73
CA ARG A 95 -3.31 -10.68 -11.07
C ARG A 95 -3.70 -12.06 -11.65
N PHE A 96 -3.58 -13.12 -10.89
CA PHE A 96 -3.96 -14.47 -11.29
C PHE A 96 -5.46 -14.60 -11.58
N LYS A 97 -6.30 -13.92 -10.79
CA LYS A 97 -7.76 -13.94 -10.95
C LYS A 97 -8.29 -12.78 -11.82
N ALA A 98 -7.46 -12.14 -12.61
CA ALA A 98 -7.81 -10.95 -13.37
C ALA A 98 -9.02 -11.17 -14.29
N GLU A 99 -9.10 -12.29 -15.00
CA GLU A 99 -10.23 -12.68 -15.84
C GLU A 99 -11.53 -12.80 -15.02
N MET A 100 -11.48 -13.49 -13.86
CA MET A 100 -12.63 -13.64 -12.97
C MET A 100 -13.15 -12.30 -12.46
N PHE A 101 -12.25 -11.37 -12.17
CA PHE A 101 -12.56 -10.02 -11.66
C PHE A 101 -12.83 -9.01 -12.79
N ARG A 102 -12.68 -9.40 -14.07
CA ARG A 102 -12.78 -8.53 -15.26
C ARG A 102 -11.86 -7.32 -15.20
N ILE A 103 -10.65 -7.51 -14.68
CA ILE A 103 -9.64 -6.47 -14.55
C ILE A 103 -8.48 -6.70 -15.51
N ASN A 104 -7.74 -5.63 -15.81
CA ASN A 104 -6.52 -5.70 -16.59
C ASN A 104 -5.33 -6.14 -15.69
N PRO A 105 -4.71 -7.30 -15.92
CA PRO A 105 -3.60 -7.80 -15.09
C PRO A 105 -2.33 -6.94 -15.17
N LYS A 106 -2.25 -6.00 -16.11
CA LYS A 106 -1.16 -5.04 -16.28
C LYS A 106 -1.45 -3.66 -15.67
N LYS A 107 -2.59 -3.53 -14.98
CA LYS A 107 -3.02 -2.29 -14.33
C LYS A 107 -3.50 -2.58 -12.91
N ILE A 108 -2.60 -3.08 -12.07
CA ILE A 108 -2.84 -3.37 -10.66
C ILE A 108 -1.96 -2.44 -9.83
N GLY A 109 -2.56 -1.35 -9.35
CA GLY A 109 -1.92 -0.40 -8.44
C GLY A 109 -2.07 -0.80 -6.98
N VAL A 110 -1.29 -0.16 -6.11
CA VAL A 110 -1.41 -0.29 -4.65
C VAL A 110 -1.52 1.09 -4.01
N PHE A 111 -2.33 1.19 -2.97
CA PHE A 111 -2.71 2.44 -2.33
C PHE A 111 -2.55 2.28 -0.82
N GLY A 112 -1.74 3.12 -0.17
CA GLY A 112 -1.46 2.95 1.24
C GLY A 112 -1.46 4.24 2.04
N PHE A 113 -1.95 4.15 3.27
CA PHE A 113 -2.09 5.24 4.23
C PHE A 113 -1.16 5.02 5.42
N SER A 114 -0.42 6.03 5.86
CA SER A 114 0.39 5.94 7.08
C SER A 114 1.31 4.70 7.08
N ALA A 115 1.17 3.79 8.03
CA ALA A 115 1.86 2.49 8.05
C ALA A 115 1.51 1.60 6.85
N GLY A 116 0.28 1.68 6.31
CA GLY A 116 -0.09 1.05 5.04
C GLY A 116 0.68 1.66 3.86
N GLY A 117 1.02 2.95 3.92
CA GLY A 117 1.93 3.60 2.97
C GLY A 117 3.35 3.05 3.06
N HIS A 118 3.84 2.73 4.27
CA HIS A 118 5.09 2.00 4.43
C HIS A 118 5.04 0.62 3.77
N LEU A 119 3.96 -0.13 3.99
CA LEU A 119 3.77 -1.45 3.37
C LEU A 119 3.74 -1.36 1.84
N VAL A 120 3.05 -0.36 1.28
CA VAL A 120 2.95 -0.12 -0.16
C VAL A 120 4.30 0.30 -0.75
N SER A 121 5.02 1.23 -0.12
CA SER A 121 6.37 1.60 -0.58
C SER A 121 7.36 0.43 -0.44
N ASN A 122 7.20 -0.41 0.59
CA ASN A 122 8.03 -1.60 0.77
C ASN A 122 7.81 -2.62 -0.35
N VAL A 123 6.56 -2.98 -0.71
CA VAL A 123 6.33 -3.88 -1.85
C VAL A 123 6.73 -3.24 -3.18
N GLY A 124 6.63 -1.91 -3.33
CA GLY A 124 7.09 -1.18 -4.51
C GLY A 124 8.61 -1.20 -4.72
N THR A 125 9.38 -1.46 -3.66
CA THR A 125 10.85 -1.53 -3.69
C THR A 125 11.41 -2.94 -3.44
N SER A 126 10.55 -3.92 -3.05
CA SER A 126 10.94 -5.30 -2.65
C SER A 126 10.03 -6.36 -3.28
N TYR A 127 9.68 -6.19 -4.55
CA TYR A 127 8.88 -7.15 -5.32
C TYR A 127 9.76 -8.19 -6.03
N ASP A 128 9.12 -9.26 -6.53
CA ASP A 128 9.70 -10.22 -7.45
C ASP A 128 8.78 -10.49 -8.66
N GLN A 129 9.32 -11.17 -9.66
CA GLN A 129 8.62 -11.48 -10.92
C GLN A 129 7.84 -12.81 -10.87
N GLY A 130 7.71 -13.42 -9.68
CA GLY A 130 7.11 -14.72 -9.49
C GLY A 130 8.04 -15.89 -9.79
N ASN A 131 7.69 -17.06 -9.25
CA ASN A 131 8.44 -18.29 -9.49
C ASN A 131 7.65 -19.22 -10.43
N LYS A 132 8.00 -19.26 -11.69
CA LYS A 132 7.33 -20.06 -12.73
C LYS A 132 7.23 -21.56 -12.40
N ASN A 133 8.09 -22.07 -11.52
CA ASN A 133 8.12 -23.46 -11.10
C ASN A 133 7.43 -23.72 -9.76
N ALA A 134 6.79 -22.70 -9.14
CA ALA A 134 6.08 -22.87 -7.89
C ALA A 134 4.92 -23.87 -8.06
N GLU A 135 4.70 -24.72 -7.04
CA GLU A 135 3.55 -25.63 -7.00
C GLU A 135 2.23 -24.83 -6.92
N ASP A 136 2.19 -23.83 -6.05
CA ASP A 136 1.07 -22.89 -6.00
C ASP A 136 1.13 -21.96 -7.24
N VAL A 137 0.13 -22.07 -8.07
CA VAL A 137 0.03 -21.33 -9.34
C VAL A 137 -0.03 -19.81 -9.15
N ILE A 138 -0.52 -19.34 -8.00
CA ILE A 138 -0.58 -17.90 -7.67
C ILE A 138 0.84 -17.35 -7.46
N GLU A 139 1.77 -18.14 -6.91
CA GLU A 139 3.17 -17.73 -6.72
C GLU A 139 3.96 -17.64 -8.04
N ARG A 140 3.36 -18.04 -9.16
CA ARG A 140 3.96 -17.86 -10.50
C ARG A 140 3.79 -16.46 -11.05
N GLU A 141 2.85 -15.68 -10.48
CA GLU A 141 2.58 -14.30 -10.86
C GLU A 141 3.58 -13.34 -10.22
N SER A 142 3.91 -12.25 -10.93
CA SER A 142 4.69 -11.15 -10.37
C SER A 142 3.90 -10.43 -9.26
N CYS A 143 4.57 -10.09 -8.17
CA CYS A 143 4.03 -9.21 -7.14
C CYS A 143 4.41 -7.73 -7.32
N ARG A 144 4.99 -7.35 -8.47
CA ARG A 144 5.29 -5.96 -8.77
C ARG A 144 3.99 -5.19 -9.00
N PRO A 145 3.71 -4.14 -8.23
CA PRO A 145 2.60 -3.25 -8.53
C PRO A 145 2.89 -2.40 -9.76
N ASP A 146 1.85 -1.95 -10.48
CA ASP A 146 2.02 -1.15 -11.68
C ASP A 146 2.06 0.36 -11.38
N LEU A 147 1.56 0.79 -10.21
CA LEU A 147 1.73 2.13 -9.64
C LEU A 147 1.59 2.11 -8.11
N LEU A 148 2.07 3.16 -7.46
CA LEU A 148 1.96 3.38 -6.01
C LEU A 148 1.20 4.68 -5.72
N VAL A 149 0.29 4.66 -4.74
CA VAL A 149 -0.28 5.87 -4.14
C VAL A 149 -0.01 5.85 -2.64
N LEU A 150 0.66 6.88 -2.14
CA LEU A 150 1.17 6.97 -0.78
C LEU A 150 0.57 8.21 -0.08
N CYS A 151 -0.27 7.97 0.91
CA CYS A 151 -0.97 9.01 1.67
C CYS A 151 -0.34 9.19 3.05
N TYR A 152 0.24 10.36 3.32
CA TYR A 152 0.98 10.64 4.57
C TYR A 152 1.78 9.42 5.08
N PRO A 153 2.60 8.82 4.21
CA PRO A 153 3.18 7.52 4.47
C PRO A 153 4.27 7.57 5.53
N VAL A 154 4.37 6.53 6.36
CA VAL A 154 5.64 6.18 6.97
C VAL A 154 6.55 5.65 5.86
N ILE A 155 7.79 6.11 5.80
CA ILE A 155 8.78 5.68 4.80
C ILE A 155 10.07 5.24 5.47
N THR A 156 10.68 6.12 6.28
CA THR A 156 11.88 5.77 7.03
C THR A 156 11.55 5.17 8.38
N LEU A 157 12.31 4.17 8.77
CA LEU A 157 12.29 3.62 10.14
C LEU A 157 13.44 4.16 10.99
N LYS A 158 14.20 5.13 10.45
CA LYS A 158 15.34 5.77 11.12
C LYS A 158 14.92 7.03 11.87
N ASP A 159 15.51 7.25 13.06
CA ASP A 159 15.38 8.53 13.75
C ASP A 159 16.05 9.66 12.95
N PRO A 160 15.60 10.92 13.07
CA PRO A 160 14.51 11.39 13.94
C PRO A 160 13.11 11.35 13.29
N PHE A 161 12.95 10.89 12.05
CA PHE A 161 11.70 11.01 11.28
C PHE A 161 10.81 9.77 11.30
N THR A 162 11.25 8.70 11.99
CA THR A 162 10.45 7.47 12.10
C THR A 162 9.17 7.68 12.91
N HIS A 163 8.09 7.00 12.53
CA HIS A 163 6.97 6.77 13.43
C HIS A 163 7.28 5.59 14.33
N VAL A 164 7.68 5.84 15.58
CA VAL A 164 8.18 4.83 16.53
C VAL A 164 7.21 3.67 16.70
N GLY A 165 5.91 3.95 16.87
CA GLY A 165 4.88 2.90 17.02
C GLY A 165 4.82 1.94 15.82
N SER A 166 4.96 2.45 14.59
CA SER A 166 5.01 1.61 13.38
C SER A 166 6.27 0.74 13.36
N ARG A 167 7.42 1.31 13.70
CA ARG A 167 8.69 0.56 13.78
C ARG A 167 8.62 -0.56 14.81
N GLU A 168 8.14 -0.26 16.03
CA GLU A 168 8.06 -1.24 17.11
C GLU A 168 7.06 -2.37 16.80
N ASN A 169 5.90 -2.07 16.23
CA ASN A 169 4.93 -3.09 15.85
C ASN A 169 5.44 -3.96 14.70
N LEU A 170 6.16 -3.38 13.73
CA LEU A 170 6.69 -4.12 12.58
C LEU A 170 7.93 -4.97 12.91
N LEU A 171 8.84 -4.46 13.75
CA LEU A 171 10.17 -5.05 13.97
C LEU A 171 10.41 -5.52 15.41
N GLY A 172 9.53 -5.15 16.35
CA GLY A 172 9.78 -5.29 17.78
C GLY A 172 10.60 -4.12 18.36
N LYS A 173 10.57 -3.99 19.69
CA LYS A 173 11.24 -2.89 20.41
C LYS A 173 12.77 -2.91 20.28
N GLU A 174 13.34 -4.08 20.09
CA GLU A 174 14.80 -4.28 19.96
C GLU A 174 15.21 -4.50 18.50
N ALA A 175 14.64 -3.72 17.59
CA ALA A 175 14.93 -3.81 16.16
C ALA A 175 16.42 -3.60 15.88
N LYS A 176 17.01 -4.51 15.11
CA LYS A 176 18.42 -4.39 14.69
C LYS A 176 18.58 -3.28 13.64
N LEU A 177 19.70 -2.56 13.66
CA LEU A 177 19.98 -1.46 12.74
C LEU A 177 19.94 -1.89 11.27
N ASP A 178 20.45 -3.07 10.94
CA ASP A 178 20.41 -3.61 9.58
C ASP A 178 18.97 -3.79 9.07
N LYS A 179 18.02 -4.18 9.93
CA LYS A 179 16.60 -4.28 9.59
C LYS A 179 15.94 -2.92 9.46
N ILE A 180 16.29 -1.97 10.32
CA ILE A 180 15.81 -0.58 10.22
C ILE A 180 16.27 0.03 8.88
N GLU A 181 17.52 -0.15 8.49
CA GLU A 181 18.06 0.31 7.21
C GLU A 181 17.40 -0.39 6.02
N GLN A 182 17.28 -1.71 6.08
CA GLN A 182 16.65 -2.52 5.02
C GLN A 182 15.20 -2.12 4.76
N LEU A 183 14.47 -1.73 5.81
CA LEU A 183 13.05 -1.39 5.73
C LEU A 183 12.79 0.13 5.76
N SER A 184 13.83 0.95 5.63
CA SER A 184 13.72 2.36 5.31
C SER A 184 13.65 2.52 3.80
N ASN A 185 12.42 2.66 3.29
CA ASN A 185 12.10 2.44 1.88
C ASN A 185 12.71 3.49 0.95
N GLU A 186 13.04 4.68 1.45
CA GLU A 186 13.77 5.71 0.69
C GLU A 186 15.16 5.24 0.24
N ALA A 187 15.75 4.31 0.98
CA ALA A 187 17.05 3.73 0.64
C ALA A 187 16.98 2.55 -0.36
N GLN A 188 15.76 2.06 -0.62
CA GLN A 188 15.53 0.87 -1.46
C GLN A 188 15.00 1.24 -2.85
N VAL A 189 14.78 2.52 -3.16
CA VAL A 189 14.30 2.98 -4.47
C VAL A 189 15.33 2.65 -5.55
N THR A 190 14.85 2.12 -6.67
CA THR A 190 15.62 1.84 -7.88
C THR A 190 14.90 2.42 -9.10
N SER A 191 15.52 2.39 -10.29
CA SER A 191 14.86 2.78 -11.55
C SER A 191 13.64 1.92 -11.91
N ASP A 192 13.52 0.72 -11.30
CA ASP A 192 12.40 -0.19 -11.52
C ASP A 192 11.24 0.01 -10.54
N THR A 193 11.39 0.92 -9.56
CA THR A 193 10.30 1.32 -8.66
C THR A 193 9.14 1.89 -9.49
N PRO A 194 7.87 1.49 -9.21
CA PRO A 194 6.74 1.95 -10.00
C PRO A 194 6.50 3.46 -9.91
N PRO A 195 5.84 4.08 -10.93
CA PRO A 195 5.36 5.45 -10.84
C PRO A 195 4.57 5.68 -9.56
N THR A 196 4.79 6.81 -8.90
CA THR A 196 4.30 7.06 -7.54
C THR A 196 3.59 8.39 -7.41
N PHE A 197 2.40 8.39 -6.80
CA PHE A 197 1.74 9.59 -6.28
C PHE A 197 1.93 9.67 -4.78
N LEU A 198 2.28 10.86 -4.26
CA LEU A 198 2.42 11.12 -2.83
C LEU A 198 1.62 12.35 -2.42
N TRP A 199 1.01 12.30 -1.24
CA TRP A 199 0.55 13.50 -0.58
C TRP A 199 0.75 13.45 0.93
N HIS A 200 0.90 14.64 1.54
CA HIS A 200 1.16 14.80 2.97
C HIS A 200 0.68 16.19 3.43
N THR A 201 0.58 16.40 4.74
CA THR A 201 0.41 17.72 5.32
C THR A 201 1.69 18.15 6.03
N ALA A 202 2.06 19.45 5.91
CA ALA A 202 3.32 19.96 6.41
C ALA A 202 3.38 20.00 7.95
N ASP A 203 2.23 20.04 8.61
CA ASP A 203 2.08 20.10 10.07
C ASP A 203 1.64 18.75 10.69
N ASP A 204 1.78 17.64 9.94
CA ASP A 204 1.51 16.29 10.48
C ASP A 204 2.38 16.04 11.72
N ALA A 205 1.72 15.95 12.89
CA ALA A 205 2.40 15.78 14.18
C ALA A 205 2.75 14.32 14.51
N ALA A 206 2.24 13.34 13.75
CA ALA A 206 2.48 11.93 14.00
C ALA A 206 3.53 11.33 13.07
N VAL A 207 3.43 11.62 11.78
CA VAL A 207 4.39 11.17 10.76
C VAL A 207 4.98 12.42 10.09
N PRO A 208 6.24 12.78 10.36
CA PRO A 208 6.87 13.97 9.77
C PRO A 208 6.83 13.95 8.25
N VAL A 209 6.52 15.10 7.63
CA VAL A 209 6.44 15.26 6.16
C VAL A 209 7.74 14.86 5.45
N GLU A 210 8.86 14.87 6.14
CA GLU A 210 10.17 14.42 5.68
C GLU A 210 10.13 12.99 5.13
N ASN A 211 9.23 12.14 5.62
CA ASN A 211 9.02 10.80 5.05
C ASN A 211 8.70 10.88 3.55
N SER A 212 7.70 11.68 3.17
CA SER A 212 7.33 11.89 1.76
C SER A 212 8.42 12.61 0.97
N LEU A 213 9.07 13.61 1.56
CA LEU A 213 10.15 14.37 0.90
C LEU A 213 11.37 13.49 0.61
N MET A 214 11.76 12.61 1.53
CA MET A 214 12.88 11.68 1.33
C MET A 214 12.56 10.65 0.24
N PHE A 215 11.34 10.10 0.21
CA PHE A 215 10.96 9.14 -0.82
C PHE A 215 10.91 9.79 -2.20
N ALA A 216 10.29 10.97 -2.31
CA ALA A 216 10.25 11.76 -3.55
C ALA A 216 11.67 12.12 -4.05
N SER A 217 12.58 12.51 -3.13
CA SER A 217 13.98 12.76 -3.47
C SER A 217 14.67 11.51 -4.03
N ALA A 218 14.39 10.33 -3.44
CA ALA A 218 14.93 9.07 -3.93
C ALA A 218 14.35 8.70 -5.31
N LEU A 219 13.04 8.87 -5.52
CA LEU A 219 12.39 8.67 -6.82
C LEU A 219 13.02 9.56 -7.91
N SER A 220 13.21 10.85 -7.60
CA SER A 220 13.86 11.82 -8.49
C SER A 220 15.28 11.39 -8.87
N LYS A 221 16.08 10.98 -7.88
CA LYS A 221 17.45 10.48 -8.10
C LYS A 221 17.51 9.29 -9.04
N HIS A 222 16.51 8.40 -8.96
CA HIS A 222 16.42 7.20 -9.79
C HIS A 222 15.58 7.39 -11.06
N GLN A 223 15.16 8.63 -11.36
CA GLN A 223 14.39 8.99 -12.57
C GLN A 223 13.04 8.25 -12.67
N VAL A 224 12.46 7.87 -11.53
CA VAL A 224 11.12 7.29 -11.45
C VAL A 224 10.08 8.42 -11.54
N PRO A 225 9.05 8.32 -12.40
CA PRO A 225 7.98 9.32 -12.46
C PRO A 225 7.20 9.40 -11.14
N PHE A 226 6.97 10.62 -10.64
CA PHE A 226 6.15 10.83 -9.45
C PHE A 226 5.50 12.21 -9.43
N ASP A 227 4.38 12.30 -8.70
CA ASP A 227 3.78 13.56 -8.25
C ASP A 227 3.85 13.62 -6.72
N LEU A 228 4.15 14.81 -6.17
CA LEU A 228 4.15 15.07 -4.73
C LEU A 228 3.32 16.32 -4.43
N HIS A 229 2.32 16.17 -3.55
CA HIS A 229 1.49 17.26 -3.04
C HIS A 229 1.68 17.41 -1.54
N VAL A 230 2.09 18.60 -1.08
CA VAL A 230 2.22 18.92 0.34
C VAL A 230 1.26 20.05 0.68
N TYR A 231 0.26 19.74 1.49
CA TYR A 231 -0.73 20.71 1.98
C TYR A 231 -0.24 21.35 3.28
N THR A 232 -0.58 22.62 3.48
CA THR A 232 -0.05 23.40 4.62
C THR A 232 -0.51 22.84 5.96
N LYS A 233 -1.76 22.35 6.06
CA LYS A 233 -2.38 21.91 7.32
C LYS A 233 -3.20 20.64 7.15
N GLY A 234 -3.25 19.87 8.23
CA GLY A 234 -4.12 18.73 8.37
C GLY A 234 -3.56 17.71 9.37
N ARG A 235 -4.42 17.22 10.25
CA ARG A 235 -4.02 16.16 11.19
C ARG A 235 -3.60 14.89 10.44
N HIS A 236 -2.85 14.03 11.10
CA HIS A 236 -2.58 12.68 10.58
C HIS A 236 -3.86 11.84 10.44
N GLY A 237 -3.91 10.97 9.43
CA GLY A 237 -5.00 10.01 9.26
C GLY A 237 -6.30 10.61 8.72
N LEU A 238 -6.23 11.52 7.75
CA LEU A 238 -7.39 12.20 7.18
C LEU A 238 -8.25 11.34 6.25
N GLY A 239 -7.71 10.24 5.69
CA GLY A 239 -8.44 9.48 4.68
C GLY A 239 -8.79 10.35 3.47
N LEU A 240 -10.07 10.47 3.10
CA LEU A 240 -10.54 11.34 2.03
C LEU A 240 -10.46 12.84 2.34
N ALA A 241 -10.16 13.21 3.59
CA ALA A 241 -10.06 14.59 4.06
C ALA A 241 -11.35 15.42 3.82
N GLU A 242 -12.53 14.81 3.93
CA GLU A 242 -13.82 15.43 3.58
C GLU A 242 -14.13 16.67 4.43
N ASP A 243 -13.61 16.72 5.66
CA ASP A 243 -13.81 17.85 6.58
C ASP A 243 -12.74 18.97 6.43
N GLU A 244 -11.81 18.83 5.46
CA GLU A 244 -10.67 19.74 5.26
C GLU A 244 -10.73 20.40 3.89
N GLU A 245 -11.29 21.62 3.83
CA GLU A 245 -11.60 22.35 2.58
C GLU A 245 -10.43 22.39 1.57
N HIS A 246 -9.20 22.62 2.05
CA HIS A 246 -8.03 22.70 1.18
C HIS A 246 -7.38 21.34 0.94
N THR A 247 -7.22 20.53 1.98
CA THR A 247 -6.50 19.26 1.88
C THR A 247 -7.28 18.21 1.10
N THR A 248 -8.64 18.28 1.07
CA THR A 248 -9.47 17.36 0.28
C THR A 248 -9.17 17.42 -1.24
N GLU A 249 -8.53 18.50 -1.72
CA GLU A 249 -8.12 18.64 -3.13
C GLU A 249 -7.15 17.52 -3.57
N TRP A 250 -6.52 16.81 -2.63
CA TRP A 250 -5.65 15.68 -2.97
C TRP A 250 -6.40 14.60 -3.76
N THR A 251 -7.69 14.42 -3.49
CA THR A 251 -8.52 13.42 -4.20
C THR A 251 -8.66 13.74 -5.68
N ALA A 252 -8.89 15.00 -6.04
CA ALA A 252 -8.94 15.45 -7.42
C ALA A 252 -7.59 15.35 -8.12
N ALA A 253 -6.50 15.74 -7.44
CA ALA A 253 -5.14 15.62 -7.95
C ALA A 253 -4.77 14.15 -8.21
N CYS A 254 -5.09 13.25 -7.26
CA CYS A 254 -4.85 11.82 -7.40
C CYS A 254 -5.69 11.20 -8.54
N ALA A 255 -6.98 11.56 -8.65
CA ALA A 255 -7.85 11.11 -9.75
C ALA A 255 -7.29 11.52 -11.11
N SER A 256 -6.82 12.76 -11.26
CA SER A 256 -6.16 13.24 -12.47
C SER A 256 -4.89 12.45 -12.80
N TRP A 257 -4.05 12.20 -11.79
CA TRP A 257 -2.82 11.44 -11.96
C TRP A 257 -3.09 9.97 -12.30
N LEU A 258 -4.09 9.34 -11.66
CA LEU A 258 -4.53 7.98 -11.99
C LEU A 258 -5.00 7.90 -13.44
N ALA A 259 -5.82 8.85 -13.89
CA ALA A 259 -6.30 8.92 -15.28
C ALA A 259 -5.15 9.12 -16.28
N PHE A 260 -4.16 9.97 -15.96
CA PHE A 260 -2.95 10.17 -16.78
C PHE A 260 -2.16 8.86 -16.95
N ASN A 261 -2.08 8.02 -15.90
CA ASN A 261 -1.45 6.71 -15.94
C ASN A 261 -2.37 5.60 -16.51
N GLY A 262 -3.54 5.96 -17.03
CA GLY A 262 -4.46 5.05 -17.70
C GLY A 262 -5.37 4.25 -16.77
N TYR A 263 -5.55 4.70 -15.54
CA TYR A 263 -6.53 4.17 -14.57
C TYR A 263 -7.80 5.02 -14.66
N LYS A 264 -8.75 4.57 -15.50
CA LYS A 264 -10.03 5.26 -15.76
C LYS A 264 -11.08 4.29 -16.31
#